data_357e4aa99af3161480f402f2e6e4fbe7
#
_entry.id   357e4aa99af3161480f402f2e6e4fbe7
#
_cell.length_a   1.000
_cell.length_b   1.000
_cell.length_c   1.000
_cell.angle_alpha   90.00
_cell.angle_beta   90.00
_cell.angle_gamma   90.00
#
_symmetry.space_group_name_H-M   'P 1'
#
loop_
_entity.id
_entity.type
_entity.pdbx_description
1 polymer ?
#
loop_
_entity_poly.entity_id
_entity_poly.type
_entity_poly.pdbx_seq_one_letter_code
_entity_poly.pdbx_strand_id
1 'polypeptide(L)'
;MAKTACTVPITQIILDEEIYPRNNVSPKRVSMLAENMRDGFEIDPIEVQIHPEYDDKYRILDGAHRWHAYKEIGATEIPVHIITLDGLDPLLYAAKKAIGPLQLTEDEARTTARRAYENNSRLTSFEIGQAIGRSRQAVDAYIADLRATFQMDLDLKILRMNGLHIPQERMANRFGVLQQTISIHLQKMPELAKLVNTDLSKGFTVPQVAEKHGWPEPMVWSLALEGKDDLERFKALNWGLRTWDLWNWNDCDRRFGDDWPGRIPAQMIAHILYYFSDQNDLVFDPMAGGGVVADTCFAFNRKCWSFDMADRPDTRPEIEPCFWDITDLKWPIKGKTKPDLIIFDPPYFKKQSNNYDPDGISGMSKANYLKFLKSFFALAHSNAKKSTQMVFINADWRDFQNTPAKNETRVNSILINDYLWILNQSGWQETHIFQAPLSSERFKANVVSAMQKKKIIGVTSRYVIILKKK
;
A
#
# COMPACT_ATOMS: atom_id res chain seq x y z
N MET A 1 -5.68 32.37 8.08
CA MET A 1 -6.96 31.83 8.62
C MET A 1 -8.06 32.83 8.32
N ALA A 2 -9.07 32.44 7.58
CA ALA A 2 -10.27 33.23 7.36
C ALA A 2 -11.27 32.96 8.51
N LYS A 3 -12.02 33.97 8.92
CA LYS A 3 -13.04 33.87 9.98
C LYS A 3 -14.32 34.55 9.51
N THR A 4 -15.39 33.75 9.37
CA THR A 4 -16.70 34.22 8.91
C THR A 4 -17.71 34.09 10.05
N ALA A 5 -18.32 35.19 10.45
CA ALA A 5 -19.36 35.22 11.47
C ALA A 5 -20.73 34.93 10.86
N CYS A 6 -21.47 34.01 11.44
CA CYS A 6 -22.84 33.66 11.04
C CYS A 6 -23.62 33.01 12.19
N THR A 7 -24.89 32.73 11.97
CA THR A 7 -25.73 31.98 12.90
C THR A 7 -26.08 30.62 12.19
N VAL A 8 -25.98 29.53 12.90
CA VAL A 8 -26.27 28.20 12.36
C VAL A 8 -27.19 27.41 13.30
N PRO A 9 -28.02 26.52 12.78
CA PRO A 9 -28.80 25.58 13.58
C PRO A 9 -27.93 24.75 14.50
N ILE A 10 -28.27 24.65 15.78
CA ILE A 10 -27.49 23.91 16.77
C ILE A 10 -27.37 22.41 16.43
N THR A 11 -28.33 21.88 15.67
CA THR A 11 -28.34 20.50 15.19
C THR A 11 -27.32 20.19 14.10
N GLN A 12 -26.77 21.23 13.48
CA GLN A 12 -25.70 21.09 12.49
C GLN A 12 -24.30 21.08 13.13
N ILE A 13 -24.21 21.29 14.46
CA ILE A 13 -22.93 21.38 15.16
C ILE A 13 -22.66 20.10 15.94
N ILE A 14 -21.48 19.55 15.74
CA ILE A 14 -21.02 18.29 16.35
C ILE A 14 -19.79 18.58 17.24
N LEU A 15 -19.77 17.99 18.43
CA LEU A 15 -18.55 17.85 19.22
C LEU A 15 -17.80 16.62 18.70
N ASP A 16 -16.77 16.86 17.92
CA ASP A 16 -15.92 15.82 17.36
C ASP A 16 -14.86 15.42 18.39
N GLU A 17 -14.96 14.19 18.88
CA GLU A 17 -14.06 13.66 19.93
C GLU A 17 -12.62 13.51 19.42
N GLU A 18 -12.42 13.36 18.12
CA GLU A 18 -11.08 13.22 17.53
C GLU A 18 -10.24 14.50 17.65
N ILE A 19 -10.90 15.65 17.62
CA ILE A 19 -10.23 16.94 17.74
C ILE A 19 -10.50 17.63 19.08
N TYR A 20 -11.29 17.05 19.97
CA TYR A 20 -11.56 17.61 21.30
C TYR A 20 -10.41 17.27 22.27
N PRO A 21 -9.68 18.28 22.82
CA PRO A 21 -8.46 18.05 23.60
C PRO A 21 -8.71 17.72 25.09
N ARG A 22 -9.95 17.69 25.53
CA ARG A 22 -10.32 17.40 26.93
C ARG A 22 -11.05 16.09 27.07
N ASN A 23 -10.91 15.44 28.23
CA ASN A 23 -11.60 14.21 28.53
C ASN A 23 -13.11 14.39 28.73
N ASN A 24 -13.52 15.52 29.32
CA ASN A 24 -14.91 15.79 29.64
C ASN A 24 -15.26 17.29 29.55
N VAL A 25 -16.53 17.57 29.31
CA VAL A 25 -17.12 18.91 29.44
C VAL A 25 -17.55 19.11 30.91
N SER A 26 -17.13 20.19 31.54
CA SER A 26 -17.46 20.48 32.92
C SER A 26 -18.94 20.90 33.10
N PRO A 27 -19.79 20.09 33.76
CA PRO A 27 -21.21 20.43 33.95
C PRO A 27 -21.40 21.74 34.71
N LYS A 28 -20.57 22.01 35.74
CA LYS A 28 -20.61 23.24 36.51
C LYS A 28 -20.40 24.48 35.64
N ARG A 29 -19.48 24.40 34.67
CA ARG A 29 -19.20 25.52 33.76
C ARG A 29 -20.32 25.71 32.73
N VAL A 30 -20.93 24.59 32.28
CA VAL A 30 -22.08 24.62 31.38
C VAL A 30 -23.26 25.33 32.04
N SER A 31 -23.63 24.92 33.29
CA SER A 31 -24.76 25.53 34.02
C SER A 31 -24.51 27.01 34.31
N MET A 32 -23.29 27.40 34.69
CA MET A 32 -22.95 28.80 34.89
C MET A 32 -23.10 29.63 33.60
N LEU A 33 -22.67 29.09 32.45
CA LEU A 33 -22.83 29.78 31.17
C LEU A 33 -24.31 29.85 30.74
N ALA A 34 -25.08 28.81 31.00
CA ALA A 34 -26.51 28.78 30.72
C ALA A 34 -27.29 29.77 31.56
N GLU A 35 -26.89 29.97 32.84
CA GLU A 35 -27.45 30.97 33.72
C GLU A 35 -27.14 32.38 33.22
N ASN A 36 -25.86 32.66 32.88
CA ASN A 36 -25.46 33.92 32.30
C ASN A 36 -26.24 34.25 31.00
N MET A 37 -26.46 33.24 30.14
CA MET A 37 -27.26 33.44 28.92
C MET A 37 -28.72 33.77 29.22
N ARG A 38 -29.34 33.13 30.25
CA ARG A 38 -30.70 33.46 30.69
C ARG A 38 -30.82 34.85 31.26
N ASP A 39 -29.73 35.35 31.89
CA ASP A 39 -29.64 36.70 32.47
C ASP A 39 -29.34 37.79 31.41
N GLY A 40 -29.18 37.38 30.15
CA GLY A 40 -28.96 38.32 29.04
C GLY A 40 -27.54 38.74 28.80
N PHE A 41 -26.55 38.09 29.41
CA PHE A 41 -25.15 38.37 29.13
C PHE A 41 -24.76 37.93 27.71
N GLU A 42 -24.04 38.78 26.99
CA GLU A 42 -23.46 38.40 25.70
C GLU A 42 -22.36 37.36 25.89
N ILE A 43 -22.43 36.29 25.15
CA ILE A 43 -21.45 35.20 25.11
C ILE A 43 -20.77 35.18 23.74
N ASP A 44 -19.44 35.13 23.74
CA ASP A 44 -18.66 35.03 22.50
C ASP A 44 -19.14 33.88 21.61
N PRO A 45 -19.23 34.06 20.27
CA PRO A 45 -19.54 32.99 19.34
C PRO A 45 -18.57 31.82 19.50
N ILE A 46 -19.07 30.61 19.26
CA ILE A 46 -18.22 29.40 19.19
C ILE A 46 -17.44 29.38 17.89
N GLU A 47 -16.25 28.79 17.88
CA GLU A 47 -15.46 28.62 16.68
C GLU A 47 -15.68 27.19 16.13
N VAL A 48 -16.02 27.10 14.85
CA VAL A 48 -16.34 25.84 14.17
C VAL A 48 -15.62 25.74 12.82
N GLN A 49 -15.47 24.53 12.33
CA GLN A 49 -14.99 24.22 10.99
C GLN A 49 -16.03 23.36 10.28
N ILE A 50 -16.12 23.46 8.95
CA ILE A 50 -16.91 22.51 8.15
C ILE A 50 -16.39 21.10 8.42
N HIS A 51 -17.29 20.15 8.66
CA HIS A 51 -16.92 18.78 8.95
C HIS A 51 -16.36 18.11 7.69
N PRO A 52 -15.23 17.38 7.75
CA PRO A 52 -14.61 16.80 6.54
C PRO A 52 -15.43 15.68 5.90
N GLU A 53 -16.30 15.01 6.68
CA GLU A 53 -17.09 13.86 6.20
C GLU A 53 -18.58 14.18 5.99
N TYR A 54 -19.06 15.31 6.51
CA TYR A 54 -20.49 15.68 6.44
C TYR A 54 -20.64 17.11 5.93
N ASP A 55 -21.08 17.27 4.69
CA ASP A 55 -21.15 18.56 3.99
C ASP A 55 -22.07 19.59 4.65
N ASP A 56 -23.06 19.16 5.45
CA ASP A 56 -24.05 20.00 6.13
C ASP A 56 -23.76 20.18 7.62
N LYS A 57 -22.61 19.73 8.13
CA LYS A 57 -22.24 19.77 9.54
C LYS A 57 -20.98 20.60 9.80
N TYR A 58 -20.91 21.05 11.04
CA TYR A 58 -19.76 21.79 11.57
C TYR A 58 -19.20 21.07 12.79
N ARG A 59 -17.90 20.98 12.90
CA ARG A 59 -17.23 20.46 14.11
C ARG A 59 -16.67 21.61 14.94
N ILE A 60 -16.77 21.47 16.26
CA ILE A 60 -16.36 22.50 17.22
C ILE A 60 -14.84 22.54 17.31
N LEU A 61 -14.24 23.71 17.08
CA LEU A 61 -12.83 23.99 17.35
C LEU A 61 -12.61 24.66 18.71
N ASP A 62 -13.53 25.55 19.13
CA ASP A 62 -13.55 26.14 20.45
C ASP A 62 -14.97 26.48 20.89
N GLY A 63 -15.24 26.31 22.19
CA GLY A 63 -16.52 26.68 22.79
C GLY A 63 -17.45 25.51 23.11
N ALA A 64 -16.97 24.29 23.30
CA ALA A 64 -17.79 23.13 23.65
C ALA A 64 -18.69 23.38 24.87
N HIS A 65 -18.19 24.05 25.92
CA HIS A 65 -19.03 24.41 27.09
C HIS A 65 -20.14 25.40 26.72
N ARG A 66 -19.86 26.37 25.84
CA ARG A 66 -20.87 27.31 25.32
C ARG A 66 -21.93 26.61 24.51
N TRP A 67 -21.54 25.66 23.64
CA TRP A 67 -22.48 24.84 22.86
C TRP A 67 -23.41 23.99 23.73
N HIS A 68 -22.87 23.38 24.80
CA HIS A 68 -23.68 22.64 25.78
C HIS A 68 -24.63 23.59 26.53
N ALA A 69 -24.19 24.79 26.88
CA ALA A 69 -25.01 25.77 27.53
C ALA A 69 -26.19 26.24 26.63
N TYR A 70 -25.91 26.50 25.34
CA TYR A 70 -26.96 26.77 24.35
C TYR A 70 -27.99 25.63 24.23
N LYS A 71 -27.54 24.38 24.29
CA LYS A 71 -28.46 23.22 24.34
C LYS A 71 -29.31 23.21 25.62
N GLU A 72 -28.71 23.51 26.76
CA GLU A 72 -29.39 23.53 28.05
C GLU A 72 -30.50 24.64 28.12
N ILE A 73 -30.30 25.75 27.46
CA ILE A 73 -31.33 26.81 27.39
C ILE A 73 -32.34 26.60 26.25
N GLY A 74 -32.18 25.56 25.44
CA GLY A 74 -33.09 25.23 24.33
C GLY A 74 -32.95 26.08 23.09
N ALA A 75 -31.78 26.66 22.85
CA ALA A 75 -31.50 27.46 21.65
C ALA A 75 -31.59 26.61 20.39
N THR A 76 -32.29 27.09 19.37
CA THR A 76 -32.39 26.42 18.06
C THR A 76 -31.28 26.81 17.11
N GLU A 77 -30.79 28.03 17.24
CA GLU A 77 -29.69 28.61 16.46
C GLU A 77 -28.68 29.26 17.38
N ILE A 78 -27.43 29.24 17.01
CA ILE A 78 -26.36 29.85 17.80
C ILE A 78 -25.36 30.63 16.95
N PRO A 79 -24.76 31.70 17.50
CA PRO A 79 -23.72 32.43 16.79
C PRO A 79 -22.44 31.66 16.72
N VAL A 80 -21.85 31.58 15.53
CA VAL A 80 -20.60 30.86 15.28
C VAL A 80 -19.62 31.71 14.46
N HIS A 81 -18.36 31.36 14.59
CA HIS A 81 -17.34 31.77 13.66
C HIS A 81 -16.86 30.56 12.90
N ILE A 82 -17.06 30.49 11.59
CA ILE A 82 -16.54 29.46 10.73
C ILE A 82 -15.06 29.79 10.45
N ILE A 83 -14.18 28.86 10.80
CA ILE A 83 -12.71 29.01 10.69
C ILE A 83 -12.18 28.12 9.57
N THR A 84 -11.38 28.70 8.67
CA THR A 84 -10.56 27.95 7.72
C THR A 84 -9.13 27.88 8.26
N LEU A 85 -8.64 26.65 8.47
CA LEU A 85 -7.38 26.42 9.20
C LEU A 85 -6.12 26.50 8.31
N ASP A 86 -6.26 26.56 6.98
CA ASP A 86 -5.15 26.73 6.02
C ASP A 86 -3.98 25.75 6.27
N GLY A 87 -4.30 24.49 6.52
CA GLY A 87 -3.33 23.41 6.76
C GLY A 87 -2.89 23.23 8.22
N LEU A 88 -3.42 24.00 9.16
CA LEU A 88 -3.19 23.77 10.59
C LEU A 88 -3.99 22.57 11.07
N ASP A 89 -3.38 21.77 11.95
CA ASP A 89 -4.03 20.64 12.59
C ASP A 89 -5.18 21.10 13.50
N PRO A 90 -6.43 20.60 13.33
CA PRO A 90 -7.59 21.03 14.09
C PRO A 90 -7.48 20.72 15.60
N LEU A 91 -6.89 19.58 15.98
CA LEU A 91 -6.69 19.20 17.37
C LEU A 91 -5.71 20.16 18.07
N LEU A 92 -4.61 20.51 17.41
CA LEU A 92 -3.65 21.50 17.95
C LEU A 92 -4.25 22.90 18.03
N TYR A 93 -5.10 23.27 17.06
CA TYR A 93 -5.83 24.54 17.13
C TYR A 93 -6.76 24.56 18.34
N ALA A 94 -7.56 23.52 18.55
CA ALA A 94 -8.48 23.39 19.69
C ALA A 94 -7.71 23.35 21.02
N ALA A 95 -6.59 22.63 21.08
CA ALA A 95 -5.73 22.59 22.26
C ALA A 95 -5.16 23.96 22.61
N LYS A 96 -4.69 24.71 21.62
CA LYS A 96 -4.19 26.08 21.81
C LYS A 96 -5.27 27.05 22.35
N LYS A 97 -6.52 26.89 21.88
CA LYS A 97 -7.68 27.65 22.43
C LYS A 97 -8.03 27.24 23.85
N ALA A 98 -7.73 26.00 24.23
CA ALA A 98 -7.92 25.53 25.60
C ALA A 98 -6.89 26.07 26.60
N ILE A 99 -5.81 26.71 26.15
CA ILE A 99 -4.85 27.43 27.00
C ILE A 99 -5.49 28.73 27.49
N GLY A 100 -6.06 28.71 28.68
CA GLY A 100 -6.76 29.83 29.29
C GLY A 100 -6.97 29.58 30.79
N PRO A 101 -8.00 30.16 31.39
CA PRO A 101 -8.29 29.98 32.83
C PRO A 101 -8.47 28.53 33.28
N LEU A 102 -8.81 27.66 32.33
CA LEU A 102 -8.88 26.22 32.56
C LEU A 102 -7.87 25.52 31.61
N GLN A 103 -6.65 25.36 32.09
CA GLN A 103 -5.60 24.67 31.33
C GLN A 103 -5.90 23.16 31.20
N LEU A 104 -5.28 22.52 30.20
CA LEU A 104 -5.30 21.05 30.08
C LEU A 104 -4.62 20.43 31.31
N THR A 105 -5.22 19.41 31.86
CA THR A 105 -4.57 18.55 32.86
C THR A 105 -3.34 17.88 32.27
N GLU A 106 -2.50 17.28 33.09
CA GLU A 106 -1.32 16.58 32.62
C GLU A 106 -1.68 15.40 31.68
N ASP A 107 -2.73 14.67 32.04
CA ASP A 107 -3.22 13.53 31.27
C ASP A 107 -3.83 13.97 29.92
N GLU A 108 -4.65 15.02 29.93
CA GLU A 108 -5.20 15.61 28.70
C GLU A 108 -4.09 16.14 27.76
N ALA A 109 -3.07 16.78 28.31
CA ALA A 109 -1.94 17.27 27.54
C ALA A 109 -1.14 16.13 26.93
N ARG A 110 -0.88 15.06 27.68
CA ARG A 110 -0.22 13.83 27.21
C ARG A 110 -1.02 13.18 26.09
N THR A 111 -2.32 12.94 26.32
CA THR A 111 -3.21 12.32 25.33
C THR A 111 -3.29 13.15 24.04
N THR A 112 -3.44 14.46 24.17
CA THR A 112 -3.48 15.37 23.02
C THR A 112 -2.16 15.36 22.25
N ALA A 113 -1.02 15.37 22.94
CA ALA A 113 0.28 15.30 22.29
C ALA A 113 0.46 14.00 21.50
N ARG A 114 0.07 12.87 22.08
CA ARG A 114 0.16 11.56 21.45
C ARG A 114 -0.73 11.48 20.21
N ARG A 115 -2.00 11.86 20.29
CA ARG A 115 -2.94 11.90 19.17
C ARG A 115 -2.46 12.81 18.04
N ALA A 116 -1.96 14.00 18.38
CA ALA A 116 -1.42 14.92 17.38
C ALA A 116 -0.23 14.32 16.64
N TYR A 117 0.67 13.62 17.35
CA TYR A 117 1.83 12.98 16.76
C TYR A 117 1.48 11.72 15.95
N GLU A 118 0.48 10.94 16.39
CA GLU A 118 -0.06 9.79 15.66
C GLU A 118 -0.68 10.24 14.33
N ASN A 119 -1.47 11.31 14.34
CA ASN A 119 -2.09 11.88 13.15
C ASN A 119 -1.07 12.49 12.17
N ASN A 120 0.01 13.09 12.71
CA ASN A 120 1.06 13.68 11.90
C ASN A 120 2.43 13.58 12.59
N SER A 121 3.17 12.52 12.28
CA SER A 121 4.50 12.24 12.84
C SER A 121 5.59 13.25 12.45
N ARG A 122 5.28 14.22 11.53
CA ARG A 122 6.19 15.32 11.16
C ARG A 122 6.14 16.49 12.14
N LEU A 123 5.15 16.56 13.03
CA LEU A 123 5.05 17.58 14.04
C LEU A 123 6.24 17.52 15.01
N THR A 124 6.85 18.67 15.26
CA THR A 124 7.94 18.78 16.22
C THR A 124 7.37 18.87 17.64
N SER A 125 8.14 18.41 18.63
CA SER A 125 7.76 18.58 20.03
C SER A 125 7.60 20.04 20.45
N PHE A 126 8.23 20.97 19.73
CA PHE A 126 8.06 22.40 19.96
C PHE A 126 6.67 22.87 19.51
N GLU A 127 6.23 22.50 18.30
CA GLU A 127 4.90 22.87 17.77
C GLU A 127 3.78 22.30 18.64
N ILE A 128 3.90 21.01 19.01
CA ILE A 128 2.95 20.36 19.91
C ILE A 128 2.96 21.07 21.27
N GLY A 129 4.13 21.32 21.84
CA GLY A 129 4.28 21.97 23.14
C GLY A 129 3.66 23.37 23.19
N GLN A 130 3.88 24.18 22.13
CA GLN A 130 3.22 25.46 22.00
C GLN A 130 1.68 25.35 21.99
N ALA A 131 1.14 24.33 21.33
CA ALA A 131 -0.30 24.14 21.20
C ALA A 131 -0.97 23.66 22.51
N ILE A 132 -0.28 22.83 23.31
CA ILE A 132 -0.83 22.26 24.55
C ILE A 132 -0.37 22.96 25.81
N GLY A 133 0.47 24.01 25.71
CA GLY A 133 0.99 24.74 26.85
C GLY A 133 1.98 23.93 27.69
N ARG A 134 2.85 23.14 27.06
CA ARG A 134 3.88 22.34 27.73
C ARG A 134 5.27 22.58 27.15
N SER A 135 6.29 22.30 27.93
CA SER A 135 7.67 22.36 27.44
C SER A 135 7.98 21.30 26.38
N ARG A 136 8.95 21.58 25.51
CA ARG A 136 9.47 20.61 24.54
C ARG A 136 9.88 19.29 25.23
N GLN A 137 10.56 19.37 26.38
CA GLN A 137 11.01 18.19 27.13
C GLN A 137 9.85 17.32 27.62
N ALA A 138 8.75 17.96 28.08
CA ALA A 138 7.55 17.22 28.49
C ALA A 138 6.92 16.47 27.30
N VAL A 139 6.81 17.14 26.15
CA VAL A 139 6.28 16.53 24.93
C VAL A 139 7.19 15.39 24.45
N ASP A 140 8.51 15.59 24.48
CA ASP A 140 9.46 14.52 24.14
C ASP A 140 9.24 13.27 25.01
N ALA A 141 8.95 13.44 26.30
CA ALA A 141 8.63 12.32 27.19
C ALA A 141 7.25 11.68 26.89
N TYR A 142 6.24 12.49 26.50
CA TYR A 142 4.90 11.97 26.20
C TYR A 142 4.85 11.10 24.94
N ILE A 143 5.69 11.39 23.95
CA ILE A 143 5.68 10.71 22.64
C ILE A 143 6.92 9.86 22.37
N ALA A 144 7.78 9.62 23.36
CA ALA A 144 9.05 8.92 23.18
C ALA A 144 8.87 7.50 22.60
N ASP A 145 7.91 6.76 23.11
CA ASP A 145 7.57 5.41 22.64
C ASP A 145 6.98 5.43 21.22
N LEU A 146 6.07 6.35 20.93
CA LEU A 146 5.51 6.54 19.59
C LEU A 146 6.63 6.89 18.59
N ARG A 147 7.50 7.84 18.95
CA ARG A 147 8.63 8.22 18.10
C ARG A 147 9.54 7.03 17.82
N ALA A 148 9.83 6.21 18.83
CA ALA A 148 10.64 5.00 18.64
C ALA A 148 9.95 4.01 17.70
N THR A 149 8.65 3.84 17.80
CA THR A 149 7.85 2.97 16.92
C THR A 149 7.87 3.47 15.47
N PHE A 150 7.58 4.75 15.24
CA PHE A 150 7.65 5.33 13.89
C PHE A 150 9.06 5.30 13.30
N GLN A 151 10.08 5.51 14.14
CA GLN A 151 11.47 5.42 13.73
C GLN A 151 11.83 4.00 13.30
N MET A 152 11.39 2.98 14.05
CA MET A 152 11.61 1.59 13.69
C MET A 152 10.86 1.21 12.41
N ASP A 153 9.63 1.64 12.24
CA ASP A 153 8.86 1.41 11.00
C ASP A 153 9.57 2.00 9.78
N LEU A 154 10.06 3.23 9.89
CA LEU A 154 10.84 3.85 8.82
C LEU A 154 12.16 3.12 8.57
N ASP A 155 12.89 2.70 9.63
CA ASP A 155 14.11 1.90 9.50
C ASP A 155 13.83 0.59 8.72
N LEU A 156 12.72 -0.10 9.01
CA LEU A 156 12.33 -1.33 8.32
C LEU A 156 11.95 -1.09 6.85
N LYS A 157 11.21 -0.02 6.56
CA LYS A 157 10.87 0.38 5.19
C LYS A 157 12.12 0.70 4.35
N ILE A 158 13.06 1.43 4.94
CA ILE A 158 14.35 1.74 4.31
C ILE A 158 15.19 0.47 4.11
N LEU A 159 15.26 -0.42 5.10
CA LEU A 159 15.96 -1.71 4.99
C LEU A 159 15.40 -2.52 3.80
N ARG A 160 14.08 -2.60 3.68
CA ARG A 160 13.42 -3.29 2.57
C ARG A 160 13.81 -2.69 1.22
N MET A 161 13.66 -1.37 1.07
CA MET A 161 14.01 -0.69 -0.18
C MET A 161 15.49 -0.81 -0.50
N ASN A 162 16.37 -0.77 0.51
CA ASN A 162 17.80 -0.95 0.34
C ASN A 162 18.16 -2.38 -0.11
N GLY A 163 17.51 -3.40 0.46
CA GLY A 163 17.70 -4.80 0.06
C GLY A 163 17.22 -5.09 -1.38
N LEU A 164 16.30 -4.30 -1.89
CA LEU A 164 15.86 -4.29 -3.29
C LEU A 164 16.74 -3.37 -4.18
N HIS A 165 17.79 -2.79 -3.61
CA HIS A 165 18.72 -1.86 -4.24
C HIS A 165 18.05 -0.63 -4.89
N ILE A 166 16.99 -0.13 -4.27
CA ILE A 166 16.35 1.12 -4.70
C ILE A 166 17.29 2.29 -4.35
N PRO A 167 17.55 3.22 -5.28
CA PRO A 167 18.43 4.36 -5.02
C PRO A 167 17.95 5.25 -3.88
N GLN A 168 18.89 5.77 -3.06
CA GLN A 168 18.58 6.63 -1.90
C GLN A 168 17.76 7.88 -2.27
N GLU A 169 17.99 8.45 -3.46
CA GLU A 169 17.18 9.57 -3.97
C GLU A 169 15.70 9.18 -4.11
N ARG A 170 15.42 7.98 -4.64
CA ARG A 170 14.05 7.49 -4.77
C ARG A 170 13.42 7.22 -3.40
N MET A 171 14.20 6.64 -2.44
CA MET A 171 13.74 6.48 -1.06
C MET A 171 13.40 7.83 -0.42
N ALA A 172 14.29 8.82 -0.56
CA ALA A 172 14.12 10.16 -0.02
C ALA A 172 12.84 10.83 -0.55
N ASN A 173 12.61 10.73 -1.86
CA ASN A 173 11.39 11.24 -2.51
C ASN A 173 10.15 10.49 -2.02
N ARG A 174 10.24 9.17 -1.86
CA ARG A 174 9.13 8.31 -1.43
C ARG A 174 8.65 8.64 -0.02
N PHE A 175 9.58 8.90 0.90
CA PHE A 175 9.27 9.26 2.29
C PHE A 175 9.16 10.76 2.54
N GLY A 176 9.44 11.59 1.53
CA GLY A 176 9.41 13.05 1.68
C GLY A 176 10.46 13.58 2.67
N VAL A 177 11.64 12.95 2.71
CA VAL A 177 12.76 13.30 3.57
C VAL A 177 14.00 13.66 2.75
N LEU A 178 15.02 14.24 3.40
CA LEU A 178 16.30 14.50 2.74
C LEU A 178 17.09 13.18 2.52
N GLN A 179 17.88 13.11 1.46
CA GLN A 179 18.75 11.96 1.19
C GLN A 179 19.73 11.70 2.34
N GLN A 180 20.18 12.74 3.03
CA GLN A 180 21.03 12.61 4.22
C GLN A 180 20.32 11.84 5.34
N THR A 181 19.00 12.04 5.51
CA THR A 181 18.20 11.28 6.47
C THR A 181 18.23 9.79 6.13
N ILE A 182 18.01 9.44 4.85
CA ILE A 182 18.13 8.03 4.39
C ILE A 182 19.51 7.46 4.72
N SER A 183 20.58 8.23 4.48
CA SER A 183 21.96 7.79 4.78
C SER A 183 22.16 7.48 6.27
N ILE A 184 21.58 8.30 7.17
CA ILE A 184 21.65 8.06 8.62
C ILE A 184 20.93 6.77 9.01
N HIS A 185 19.75 6.51 8.43
CA HIS A 185 19.01 5.27 8.66
C HIS A 185 19.78 4.04 8.16
N LEU A 186 20.41 4.13 6.98
CA LEU A 186 21.23 3.04 6.43
C LEU A 186 22.42 2.68 7.30
N GLN A 187 22.98 3.62 8.06
CA GLN A 187 24.08 3.34 9.01
C GLN A 187 23.65 2.42 10.17
N LYS A 188 22.35 2.30 10.45
CA LYS A 188 21.80 1.40 11.47
C LYS A 188 21.58 -0.03 10.96
N MET A 189 21.61 -0.26 9.65
CA MET A 189 21.31 -1.57 9.05
C MET A 189 22.17 -2.71 9.62
N PRO A 190 23.49 -2.53 9.86
CA PRO A 190 24.31 -3.58 10.45
C PRO A 190 23.84 -3.98 11.85
N GLU A 191 23.31 -3.05 12.65
CA GLU A 191 22.75 -3.34 13.97
C GLU A 191 21.47 -4.15 13.89
N LEU A 192 20.59 -3.80 12.96
CA LEU A 192 19.34 -4.54 12.70
C LEU A 192 19.65 -5.97 12.23
N ALA A 193 20.57 -6.14 11.29
CA ALA A 193 21.03 -7.45 10.85
C ALA A 193 21.65 -8.28 12.00
N LYS A 194 22.42 -7.63 12.88
CA LYS A 194 23.01 -8.28 14.06
C LYS A 194 21.95 -8.79 15.04
N LEU A 195 20.84 -8.06 15.23
CA LEU A 195 19.73 -8.51 16.08
C LEU A 195 19.16 -9.82 15.55
N VAL A 196 18.81 -9.88 14.26
CA VAL A 196 18.27 -11.08 13.61
C VAL A 196 19.25 -12.25 13.71
N ASN A 197 20.50 -12.05 13.33
CA ASN A 197 21.53 -13.09 13.34
C ASN A 197 21.83 -13.60 14.76
N THR A 198 21.75 -12.73 15.78
CA THR A 198 21.90 -13.12 17.19
C THR A 198 20.79 -14.07 17.63
N ASP A 199 19.53 -13.78 17.27
CA ASP A 199 18.42 -14.64 17.66
C ASP A 199 18.42 -15.95 16.87
N LEU A 200 18.70 -15.92 15.57
CA LEU A 200 18.87 -17.13 14.77
C LEU A 200 19.98 -18.03 15.31
N SER A 201 21.11 -17.45 15.77
CA SER A 201 22.21 -18.23 16.38
C SER A 201 21.84 -18.86 17.73
N LYS A 202 20.83 -18.32 18.42
CA LYS A 202 20.24 -18.92 19.64
C LYS A 202 19.23 -20.03 19.35
N GLY A 203 18.98 -20.35 18.07
CA GLY A 203 18.06 -21.40 17.62
C GLY A 203 16.62 -20.95 17.41
N PHE A 204 16.33 -19.65 17.45
CA PHE A 204 15.00 -19.16 17.05
C PHE A 204 14.81 -19.36 15.53
N THR A 205 13.62 -19.78 15.15
CA THR A 205 13.23 -19.86 13.74
C THR A 205 12.90 -18.48 13.16
N VAL A 206 12.93 -18.33 11.84
CA VAL A 206 12.60 -17.06 11.18
C VAL A 206 11.21 -16.55 11.57
N PRO A 207 10.12 -17.36 11.61
CA PRO A 207 8.83 -16.89 12.11
C PRO A 207 8.87 -16.39 13.56
N GLN A 208 9.62 -17.06 14.45
CA GLN A 208 9.75 -16.64 15.85
C GLN A 208 10.51 -15.31 15.97
N VAL A 209 11.54 -15.10 15.14
CA VAL A 209 12.27 -13.81 15.11
C VAL A 209 11.39 -12.70 14.56
N ALA A 210 10.62 -12.98 13.50
CA ALA A 210 9.68 -12.06 12.91
C ALA A 210 8.61 -11.61 13.92
N GLU A 211 7.98 -12.56 14.62
CA GLU A 211 7.00 -12.29 15.67
C GLU A 211 7.60 -11.50 16.84
N LYS A 212 8.77 -11.93 17.33
CA LYS A 212 9.47 -11.30 18.46
C LYS A 212 9.77 -9.83 18.24
N HIS A 213 10.17 -9.45 17.02
CA HIS A 213 10.56 -8.09 16.66
C HIS A 213 9.44 -7.30 15.95
N GLY A 214 8.32 -7.94 15.62
CA GLY A 214 7.23 -7.33 14.84
C GLY A 214 7.61 -7.03 13.39
N TRP A 215 8.52 -7.83 12.81
CA TRP A 215 9.03 -7.62 11.45
C TRP A 215 8.31 -8.53 10.44
N PRO A 216 8.12 -8.07 9.18
CA PRO A 216 7.65 -8.95 8.11
C PRO A 216 8.63 -10.11 7.88
N GLU A 217 8.11 -11.33 7.77
CA GLU A 217 8.96 -12.53 7.55
C GLU A 217 9.91 -12.41 6.35
N PRO A 218 9.51 -11.85 5.18
CA PRO A 218 10.44 -11.70 4.05
C PRO A 218 11.70 -10.92 4.39
N MET A 219 11.62 -9.95 5.30
CA MET A 219 12.78 -9.18 5.76
C MET A 219 13.72 -10.01 6.62
N VAL A 220 13.18 -10.80 7.54
CA VAL A 220 13.97 -11.71 8.37
C VAL A 220 14.60 -12.79 7.49
N TRP A 221 13.87 -13.34 6.52
CA TRP A 221 14.41 -14.28 5.53
C TRP A 221 15.57 -13.70 4.74
N SER A 222 15.44 -12.46 4.26
CA SER A 222 16.52 -11.81 3.51
C SER A 222 17.84 -11.78 4.29
N LEU A 223 17.78 -11.42 5.58
CA LEU A 223 18.94 -11.39 6.46
C LEU A 223 19.45 -12.81 6.80
N ALA A 224 18.54 -13.74 7.07
CA ALA A 224 18.90 -15.14 7.37
C ALA A 224 19.52 -15.88 6.16
N LEU A 225 19.24 -15.42 4.96
CA LEU A 225 19.71 -16.01 3.70
C LEU A 225 20.91 -15.25 3.10
N GLU A 226 21.44 -14.25 3.80
CA GLU A 226 22.63 -13.52 3.33
C GLU A 226 23.79 -14.46 3.07
N GLY A 227 24.46 -14.31 1.93
CA GLY A 227 25.60 -15.15 1.52
C GLY A 227 25.24 -16.55 1.00
N LYS A 228 23.96 -16.96 1.03
CA LYS A 228 23.52 -18.26 0.53
C LYS A 228 23.24 -18.22 -0.98
N ASP A 229 23.54 -19.35 -1.65
CA ASP A 229 23.14 -19.54 -3.03
C ASP A 229 21.63 -19.82 -3.16
N ASP A 230 21.12 -19.84 -4.39
CA ASP A 230 19.68 -20.00 -4.63
C ASP A 230 19.16 -21.39 -4.19
N LEU A 231 19.96 -22.46 -4.31
CA LEU A 231 19.54 -23.81 -3.88
C LEU A 231 19.42 -23.87 -2.34
N GLU A 232 20.35 -23.25 -1.64
CA GLU A 232 20.30 -23.11 -0.18
C GLU A 232 19.06 -22.31 0.25
N ARG A 233 18.68 -21.28 -0.52
CA ARG A 233 17.46 -20.48 -0.29
C ARG A 233 16.21 -21.30 -0.48
N PHE A 234 16.12 -22.10 -1.55
CA PHE A 234 15.01 -23.05 -1.76
C PHE A 234 14.86 -24.02 -0.57
N LYS A 235 15.98 -24.60 -0.09
CA LYS A 235 15.96 -25.49 1.07
C LYS A 235 15.48 -24.81 2.33
N ALA A 236 16.02 -23.62 2.62
CA ALA A 236 15.66 -22.86 3.81
C ALA A 236 14.18 -22.46 3.84
N LEU A 237 13.60 -22.12 2.68
CA LEU A 237 12.18 -21.80 2.54
C LEU A 237 11.26 -23.04 2.53
N ASN A 238 11.85 -24.25 2.54
CA ASN A 238 11.17 -25.53 2.38
C ASN A 238 10.44 -25.62 1.03
N TRP A 239 11.05 -25.12 -0.03
CA TRP A 239 10.52 -25.17 -1.39
C TRP A 239 11.31 -26.19 -2.22
N GLY A 240 10.59 -27.09 -2.88
CA GLY A 240 11.19 -28.03 -3.83
C GLY A 240 11.42 -27.36 -5.19
N LEU A 241 12.65 -27.45 -5.72
CA LEU A 241 12.97 -27.01 -7.07
C LEU A 241 12.40 -27.99 -8.10
N ARG A 242 11.70 -27.48 -9.11
CA ARG A 242 11.11 -28.25 -10.21
C ARG A 242 11.95 -28.09 -11.46
N THR A 243 12.20 -29.23 -12.13
CA THR A 243 13.03 -29.31 -13.32
C THR A 243 12.24 -29.69 -14.58
N TRP A 244 10.92 -29.57 -14.52
CA TRP A 244 9.98 -29.88 -15.60
C TRP A 244 9.08 -28.71 -15.92
N ASP A 245 8.33 -28.74 -17.01
CA ASP A 245 7.56 -27.64 -17.57
C ASP A 245 6.14 -27.46 -17.02
N LEU A 246 5.70 -28.34 -16.10
CA LEU A 246 4.44 -28.20 -15.38
C LEU A 246 4.67 -27.65 -13.97
N TRP A 247 4.38 -26.37 -13.74
CA TRP A 247 4.62 -25.66 -12.49
C TRP A 247 3.33 -25.48 -11.68
N ASN A 248 2.99 -26.47 -10.87
CA ASN A 248 1.79 -26.43 -10.04
C ASN A 248 2.11 -26.26 -8.56
N TRP A 249 1.39 -25.39 -7.90
CA TRP A 249 1.35 -25.21 -6.45
C TRP A 249 -0.11 -25.08 -6.03
N ASN A 250 -0.49 -25.74 -4.94
CA ASN A 250 -1.87 -25.77 -4.48
C ASN A 250 -2.32 -24.42 -3.91
N ASP A 251 -1.40 -23.72 -3.24
CA ASP A 251 -1.66 -22.47 -2.55
C ASP A 251 -0.52 -21.47 -2.76
N CYS A 252 -0.84 -20.19 -2.63
CA CYS A 252 0.15 -19.13 -2.53
C CYS A 252 0.74 -19.11 -1.12
N ASP A 253 2.05 -19.10 -1.00
CA ASP A 253 2.73 -18.98 0.27
C ASP A 253 2.40 -17.61 0.91
N ARG A 254 1.80 -17.64 2.10
CA ARG A 254 1.31 -16.43 2.78
C ARG A 254 2.41 -15.48 3.25
N ARG A 255 3.64 -15.97 3.32
CA ARG A 255 4.81 -15.16 3.70
C ARG A 255 5.17 -14.11 2.65
N PHE A 256 4.75 -14.29 1.39
CA PHE A 256 5.16 -13.50 0.24
C PHE A 256 3.95 -12.83 -0.44
N GLY A 257 3.99 -11.52 -0.53
CA GLY A 257 2.91 -10.70 -1.10
C GLY A 257 1.70 -10.56 -0.18
N ASP A 258 0.97 -9.46 -0.35
CA ASP A 258 -0.27 -9.20 0.37
C ASP A 258 -1.41 -10.09 -0.13
N ASP A 259 -2.52 -10.12 0.60
CA ASP A 259 -3.77 -10.71 0.10
C ASP A 259 -4.34 -9.79 -0.99
N TRP A 260 -4.11 -10.18 -2.22
CA TRP A 260 -4.38 -9.38 -3.41
C TRP A 260 -5.13 -10.20 -4.47
N PRO A 261 -6.14 -9.63 -5.15
CA PRO A 261 -6.82 -10.30 -6.24
C PRO A 261 -5.82 -10.76 -7.32
N GLY A 262 -5.90 -12.02 -7.72
CA GLY A 262 -4.98 -12.57 -8.73
C GLY A 262 -3.58 -12.92 -8.26
N ARG A 263 -3.31 -12.91 -6.95
CA ARG A 263 -2.01 -13.28 -6.36
C ARG A 263 -1.44 -14.55 -6.95
N ILE A 264 -0.17 -14.54 -7.34
CA ILE A 264 0.56 -15.66 -7.89
C ILE A 264 1.43 -16.36 -6.83
N PRO A 265 1.73 -17.66 -6.97
CA PRO A 265 2.63 -18.35 -6.04
C PRO A 265 4.05 -17.78 -6.08
N ALA A 266 4.61 -17.43 -4.92
CA ALA A 266 6.00 -16.97 -4.80
C ALA A 266 7.00 -18.03 -5.28
N GLN A 267 6.68 -19.31 -5.10
CA GLN A 267 7.48 -20.42 -5.62
C GLN A 267 7.66 -20.35 -7.14
N MET A 268 6.63 -19.90 -7.87
CA MET A 268 6.73 -19.70 -9.32
C MET A 268 7.75 -18.60 -9.66
N ILE A 269 7.69 -17.49 -8.93
CA ILE A 269 8.65 -16.39 -9.11
C ILE A 269 10.05 -16.85 -8.73
N ALA A 270 10.24 -17.59 -7.64
CA ALA A 270 11.54 -18.13 -7.25
C ALA A 270 12.15 -19.05 -8.35
N HIS A 271 11.33 -19.87 -9.01
CA HIS A 271 11.78 -20.68 -10.15
C HIS A 271 12.19 -19.81 -11.34
N ILE A 272 11.39 -18.76 -11.64
CA ILE A 272 11.74 -17.77 -12.68
C ILE A 272 13.10 -17.13 -12.36
N LEU A 273 13.29 -16.66 -11.12
CA LEU A 273 14.56 -16.05 -10.71
C LEU A 273 15.73 -17.01 -10.82
N TYR A 274 15.57 -18.26 -10.37
CA TYR A 274 16.60 -19.29 -10.40
C TYR A 274 17.07 -19.65 -11.82
N TYR A 275 16.13 -19.82 -12.74
CA TYR A 275 16.45 -20.26 -14.11
C TYR A 275 16.82 -19.13 -15.07
N PHE A 276 16.39 -17.90 -14.80
CA PHE A 276 16.43 -16.82 -15.78
C PHE A 276 17.05 -15.51 -15.26
N SER A 277 17.67 -15.53 -14.08
CA SER A 277 18.46 -14.41 -13.54
C SER A 277 19.52 -14.87 -12.59
N ASP A 278 20.52 -14.03 -12.35
CA ASP A 278 21.54 -14.21 -11.34
C ASP A 278 21.30 -13.30 -10.12
N GLN A 279 21.95 -13.62 -8.98
CA GLN A 279 21.91 -12.73 -7.81
C GLN A 279 22.44 -11.34 -8.21
N ASN A 280 21.81 -10.29 -7.64
CA ASN A 280 22.04 -8.89 -7.96
C ASN A 280 21.55 -8.42 -9.35
N ASP A 281 20.96 -9.26 -10.16
CA ASP A 281 20.28 -8.81 -11.38
C ASP A 281 19.10 -7.89 -11.07
N LEU A 282 18.83 -6.95 -11.98
CA LEU A 282 17.69 -6.03 -11.89
C LEU A 282 16.44 -6.65 -12.51
N VAL A 283 15.47 -6.95 -11.69
CA VAL A 283 14.13 -7.37 -12.09
C VAL A 283 13.22 -6.14 -12.19
N PHE A 284 12.48 -6.06 -13.28
CA PHE A 284 11.45 -5.05 -13.48
C PHE A 284 10.06 -5.70 -13.44
N ASP A 285 9.24 -5.23 -12.52
CA ASP A 285 7.86 -5.67 -12.32
C ASP A 285 6.91 -4.49 -12.56
N PRO A 286 6.29 -4.40 -13.75
CA PRO A 286 5.45 -3.25 -14.12
C PRO A 286 4.05 -3.25 -13.52
N MET A 287 3.58 -4.37 -12.98
CA MET A 287 2.24 -4.52 -12.40
C MET A 287 2.29 -5.38 -11.14
N ALA A 288 2.86 -4.82 -10.08
CA ALA A 288 3.30 -5.55 -8.89
C ALA A 288 2.17 -6.13 -8.03
N GLY A 289 0.94 -5.60 -8.14
CA GLY A 289 -0.19 -6.07 -7.35
C GLY A 289 0.14 -6.16 -5.85
N GLY A 290 0.02 -7.34 -5.27
CA GLY A 290 0.34 -7.61 -3.86
C GLY A 290 1.83 -7.62 -3.50
N GLY A 291 2.76 -7.44 -4.48
CA GLY A 291 4.21 -7.36 -4.22
C GLY A 291 4.91 -8.72 -4.10
N VAL A 292 4.35 -9.80 -4.62
CA VAL A 292 4.97 -11.15 -4.57
C VAL A 292 6.33 -11.17 -5.25
N VAL A 293 6.46 -10.49 -6.39
CA VAL A 293 7.75 -10.42 -7.13
C VAL A 293 8.79 -9.71 -6.27
N ALA A 294 8.45 -8.56 -5.68
CA ALA A 294 9.35 -7.80 -4.82
C ALA A 294 9.82 -8.62 -3.60
N ASP A 295 8.88 -9.28 -2.89
CA ASP A 295 9.22 -10.13 -1.74
C ASP A 295 10.14 -11.29 -2.13
N THR A 296 9.87 -11.91 -3.28
CA THR A 296 10.70 -13.03 -3.76
C THR A 296 12.08 -12.54 -4.21
N CYS A 297 12.16 -11.41 -4.90
CA CYS A 297 13.44 -10.77 -5.25
C CYS A 297 14.26 -10.45 -4.00
N PHE A 298 13.62 -9.91 -2.97
CA PHE A 298 14.26 -9.61 -1.69
C PHE A 298 14.84 -10.88 -1.05
N ALA A 299 14.05 -11.97 -0.97
CA ALA A 299 14.51 -13.24 -0.40
C ALA A 299 15.58 -13.93 -1.24
N PHE A 300 15.62 -13.70 -2.54
CA PHE A 300 16.59 -14.32 -3.47
C PHE A 300 17.71 -13.38 -3.91
N ASN A 301 17.90 -12.26 -3.23
CA ASN A 301 18.98 -11.29 -3.49
C ASN A 301 19.00 -10.75 -4.93
N ARG A 302 17.82 -10.39 -5.46
CA ARG A 302 17.68 -9.67 -6.73
C ARG A 302 17.29 -8.22 -6.44
N LYS A 303 17.78 -7.30 -7.26
CA LYS A 303 17.28 -5.93 -7.31
C LYS A 303 15.88 -5.96 -7.90
N CYS A 304 14.96 -5.20 -7.35
CA CYS A 304 13.61 -5.14 -7.90
C CYS A 304 13.11 -3.71 -8.01
N TRP A 305 12.60 -3.35 -9.17
CA TRP A 305 11.88 -2.11 -9.40
C TRP A 305 10.46 -2.45 -9.79
N SER A 306 9.56 -2.24 -8.83
CA SER A 306 8.15 -2.61 -8.90
C SER A 306 7.27 -1.39 -9.06
N PHE A 307 6.26 -1.50 -9.89
CA PHE A 307 5.30 -0.45 -10.17
C PHE A 307 3.87 -0.98 -10.14
N ASP A 308 2.94 -0.16 -9.69
CA ASP A 308 1.49 -0.47 -9.73
C ASP A 308 0.70 0.84 -9.86
N MET A 309 -0.56 0.77 -10.28
CA MET A 309 -1.45 1.93 -10.23
C MET A 309 -1.86 2.29 -8.80
N ALA A 310 -1.94 1.31 -7.89
CA ALA A 310 -2.28 1.51 -6.49
C ALA A 310 -1.05 1.99 -5.71
N ASP A 311 -1.08 3.24 -5.25
CA ASP A 311 -0.03 3.80 -4.40
C ASP A 311 -0.24 3.43 -2.93
N ARG A 312 0.73 2.71 -2.34
CA ARG A 312 0.68 2.20 -0.96
C ARG A 312 1.99 2.48 -0.23
N PRO A 313 2.35 3.77 0.01
CA PRO A 313 3.64 4.14 0.60
C PRO A 313 3.85 3.58 2.01
N ASP A 314 2.76 3.36 2.76
CA ASP A 314 2.85 2.90 4.14
C ASP A 314 3.11 1.39 4.26
N THR A 315 2.53 0.58 3.39
CA THR A 315 2.63 -0.89 3.45
C THR A 315 3.60 -1.46 2.41
N ARG A 316 3.71 -0.82 1.24
CA ARG A 316 4.54 -1.26 0.11
C ARG A 316 5.33 -0.07 -0.48
N PRO A 317 6.27 0.50 0.29
CA PRO A 317 7.02 1.68 -0.15
C PRO A 317 7.86 1.42 -1.40
N GLU A 318 8.28 0.18 -1.63
CA GLU A 318 9.06 -0.25 -2.79
C GLU A 318 8.26 -0.30 -4.10
N ILE A 319 6.92 -0.32 -4.02
CA ILE A 319 6.06 -0.30 -5.21
C ILE A 319 5.73 1.16 -5.52
N GLU A 320 6.21 1.66 -6.64
CA GLU A 320 5.99 3.05 -7.06
C GLU A 320 4.73 3.18 -7.92
N PRO A 321 4.00 4.30 -7.81
CA PRO A 321 2.83 4.52 -8.64
C PRO A 321 3.19 4.66 -10.11
N CYS A 322 2.52 3.89 -10.98
CA CYS A 322 2.62 4.01 -12.43
C CYS A 322 1.30 3.59 -13.07
N PHE A 323 0.71 4.49 -13.82
CA PHE A 323 -0.49 4.22 -14.60
C PHE A 323 -0.13 3.81 -16.04
N TRP A 324 -0.66 2.67 -16.48
CA TRP A 324 -0.47 2.16 -17.83
C TRP A 324 -1.69 2.45 -18.70
N ASP A 325 -1.62 3.50 -19.51
CA ASP A 325 -2.65 3.84 -20.49
C ASP A 325 -2.26 3.31 -21.89
N ILE A 326 -3.23 2.81 -22.64
CA ILE A 326 -3.02 2.28 -23.99
C ILE A 326 -2.54 3.37 -24.98
N THR A 327 -2.83 4.63 -24.68
CA THR A 327 -2.52 5.77 -25.54
C THR A 327 -1.24 6.49 -25.14
N ASP A 328 -0.78 6.34 -23.91
CA ASP A 328 0.39 7.06 -23.35
C ASP A 328 1.26 6.13 -22.48
N LEU A 329 1.75 5.06 -23.09
CA LEU A 329 2.67 4.15 -22.42
C LEU A 329 4.03 4.80 -22.23
N LYS A 330 4.38 5.13 -20.98
CA LYS A 330 5.68 5.68 -20.60
C LYS A 330 6.49 4.67 -19.78
N TRP A 331 7.75 4.50 -20.17
CA TRP A 331 8.66 3.68 -19.39
C TRP A 331 9.00 4.38 -18.07
N PRO A 332 8.73 3.76 -16.90
CA PRO A 332 8.86 4.45 -15.61
C PRO A 332 10.31 4.57 -15.14
N ILE A 333 11.22 3.73 -15.64
CA ILE A 333 12.63 3.75 -15.27
C ILE A 333 13.34 4.87 -16.06
N LYS A 334 13.84 5.87 -15.35
CA LYS A 334 14.58 6.99 -15.95
C LYS A 334 16.06 6.64 -16.13
N GLY A 335 16.70 7.32 -17.08
CA GLY A 335 18.13 7.20 -17.33
C GLY A 335 18.53 6.01 -18.19
N LYS A 336 19.80 5.57 -18.05
CA LYS A 336 20.39 4.49 -18.86
C LYS A 336 20.24 3.09 -18.27
N THR A 337 19.67 2.97 -17.09
CA THR A 337 19.47 1.69 -16.41
C THR A 337 18.41 0.86 -17.12
N LYS A 338 18.75 -0.37 -17.44
CA LYS A 338 17.89 -1.33 -18.12
C LYS A 338 17.82 -2.62 -17.32
N PRO A 339 16.65 -3.28 -17.22
CA PRO A 339 16.49 -4.51 -16.48
C PRO A 339 17.25 -5.67 -17.13
N ASP A 340 17.61 -6.64 -16.29
CA ASP A 340 18.13 -7.95 -16.70
C ASP A 340 16.97 -8.92 -16.96
N LEU A 341 15.94 -8.83 -16.13
CA LEU A 341 14.71 -9.63 -16.24
C LEU A 341 13.48 -8.73 -16.12
N ILE A 342 12.49 -8.95 -16.97
CA ILE A 342 11.17 -8.32 -16.88
C ILE A 342 10.17 -9.40 -16.52
N ILE A 343 9.42 -9.25 -15.43
CA ILE A 343 8.32 -10.15 -15.06
C ILE A 343 7.01 -9.38 -15.26
N PHE A 344 6.24 -9.77 -16.25
CA PHE A 344 5.00 -9.10 -16.63
C PHE A 344 3.81 -10.04 -16.46
N ASP A 345 3.05 -9.83 -15.40
CA ASP A 345 1.82 -10.55 -15.04
C ASP A 345 0.62 -9.58 -15.02
N PRO A 346 0.15 -9.12 -16.19
CA PRO A 346 -0.95 -8.16 -16.24
C PRO A 346 -2.28 -8.82 -15.85
N PRO A 347 -3.30 -8.05 -15.47
CA PRO A 347 -4.67 -8.54 -15.33
C PRO A 347 -5.11 -9.30 -16.58
N TYR A 348 -5.54 -10.57 -16.43
CA TYR A 348 -5.90 -11.41 -17.57
C TYR A 348 -7.20 -10.96 -18.22
N PHE A 349 -7.28 -11.15 -19.55
CA PHE A 349 -8.45 -10.76 -20.32
C PHE A 349 -9.75 -11.31 -19.74
N LYS A 350 -10.69 -10.40 -19.38
CA LYS A 350 -12.02 -10.72 -18.83
C LYS A 350 -12.02 -11.59 -17.56
N LYS A 351 -10.85 -11.89 -16.99
CA LYS A 351 -10.75 -12.70 -15.79
C LYS A 351 -10.77 -11.79 -14.56
N GLN A 352 -11.62 -12.10 -13.58
CA GLN A 352 -11.77 -11.29 -12.35
C GLN A 352 -12.05 -9.78 -12.60
N SER A 353 -12.65 -9.43 -13.74
CA SER A 353 -12.96 -8.03 -14.08
C SER A 353 -13.82 -7.31 -13.02
N ASN A 354 -14.53 -8.05 -12.17
CA ASN A 354 -15.30 -7.49 -11.05
C ASN A 354 -14.43 -7.10 -9.83
N ASN A 355 -13.17 -7.55 -9.78
CA ASN A 355 -12.23 -7.30 -8.67
C ASN A 355 -11.18 -6.25 -9.03
N TYR A 356 -11.14 -5.83 -10.29
CA TYR A 356 -10.26 -4.78 -10.79
C TYR A 356 -11.11 -3.57 -11.22
N ASP A 357 -10.46 -2.44 -11.44
CA ASP A 357 -11.09 -1.24 -11.99
C ASP A 357 -11.88 -1.61 -13.26
N PRO A 358 -13.17 -1.26 -13.37
CA PRO A 358 -13.98 -1.51 -14.57
C PRO A 358 -13.37 -0.93 -15.85
N ASP A 359 -12.66 0.19 -15.73
CA ASP A 359 -11.95 0.86 -16.83
C ASP A 359 -10.52 0.31 -17.03
N GLY A 360 -10.12 -0.67 -16.20
CA GLY A 360 -8.82 -1.30 -16.24
C GLY A 360 -8.62 -2.25 -17.44
N ILE A 361 -7.39 -2.72 -17.60
CA ILE A 361 -6.93 -3.54 -18.74
C ILE A 361 -7.80 -4.80 -18.91
N SER A 362 -8.21 -5.47 -17.83
CA SER A 362 -9.03 -6.69 -17.89
C SER A 362 -10.43 -6.47 -18.47
N GLY A 363 -10.97 -5.25 -18.36
CA GLY A 363 -12.29 -4.85 -18.85
C GLY A 363 -12.34 -4.57 -20.36
N MET A 364 -11.20 -4.36 -21.00
CA MET A 364 -11.09 -3.96 -22.41
C MET A 364 -11.74 -4.96 -23.38
N SER A 365 -12.03 -4.49 -24.61
CA SER A 365 -12.29 -5.38 -25.74
C SER A 365 -11.06 -6.23 -26.07
N LYS A 366 -11.22 -7.42 -26.70
CA LYS A 366 -10.08 -8.25 -27.11
C LYS A 366 -9.08 -7.48 -27.96
N ALA A 367 -9.58 -6.68 -28.91
CA ALA A 367 -8.73 -5.89 -29.81
C ALA A 367 -7.89 -4.86 -29.04
N ASN A 368 -8.49 -4.14 -28.09
CA ASN A 368 -7.80 -3.14 -27.28
C ASN A 368 -6.82 -3.81 -26.31
N TYR A 369 -7.20 -4.93 -25.68
CA TYR A 369 -6.32 -5.70 -24.82
C TYR A 369 -5.05 -6.17 -25.56
N LEU A 370 -5.20 -6.77 -26.73
CA LEU A 370 -4.06 -7.21 -27.56
C LEU A 370 -3.24 -6.01 -28.08
N LYS A 371 -3.89 -4.89 -28.40
CA LYS A 371 -3.19 -3.65 -28.79
C LYS A 371 -2.34 -3.11 -27.63
N PHE A 372 -2.90 -3.08 -26.41
CA PHE A 372 -2.15 -2.70 -25.21
C PHE A 372 -0.93 -3.59 -25.01
N LEU A 373 -1.11 -4.93 -25.00
CA LEU A 373 -0.02 -5.88 -24.84
C LEU A 373 1.08 -5.68 -25.90
N LYS A 374 0.70 -5.53 -27.17
CA LYS A 374 1.66 -5.27 -28.27
C LYS A 374 2.45 -3.98 -28.04
N SER A 375 1.78 -2.91 -27.62
CA SER A 375 2.44 -1.62 -27.34
C SER A 375 3.38 -1.73 -26.15
N PHE A 376 2.97 -2.43 -25.07
CA PHE A 376 3.82 -2.69 -23.93
C PHE A 376 5.05 -3.54 -24.31
N PHE A 377 4.89 -4.60 -25.09
CA PHE A 377 6.01 -5.44 -25.53
C PHE A 377 7.02 -4.67 -26.38
N ALA A 378 6.55 -3.79 -27.26
CA ALA A 378 7.43 -2.92 -28.05
C ALA A 378 8.18 -1.91 -27.16
N LEU A 379 7.50 -1.33 -26.18
CA LEU A 379 8.11 -0.42 -25.20
C LEU A 379 9.17 -1.15 -24.35
N ALA A 380 8.83 -2.34 -23.83
CA ALA A 380 9.76 -3.17 -23.08
C ALA A 380 10.99 -3.55 -23.93
N HIS A 381 10.78 -3.94 -25.19
CA HIS A 381 11.86 -4.26 -26.11
C HIS A 381 12.82 -3.07 -26.32
N SER A 382 12.30 -1.86 -26.49
CA SER A 382 13.13 -0.64 -26.68
C SER A 382 13.96 -0.32 -25.44
N ASN A 383 13.47 -0.66 -24.26
CA ASN A 383 14.12 -0.41 -22.97
C ASN A 383 14.91 -1.61 -22.43
N ALA A 384 14.98 -2.71 -23.17
CA ALA A 384 15.73 -3.91 -22.81
C ALA A 384 17.18 -3.86 -23.30
N LYS A 385 18.11 -4.52 -22.56
CA LYS A 385 19.45 -4.89 -23.06
C LYS A 385 19.32 -6.03 -24.08
N LYS A 386 20.38 -6.32 -24.82
CA LYS A 386 20.42 -7.53 -25.67
C LYS A 386 20.27 -8.82 -24.88
N SER A 387 20.80 -8.85 -23.64
CA SER A 387 20.72 -9.97 -22.71
C SER A 387 19.44 -10.02 -21.89
N THR A 388 18.61 -8.98 -21.89
CA THR A 388 17.37 -8.96 -21.07
C THR A 388 16.45 -10.09 -21.48
N GLN A 389 15.97 -10.82 -20.49
CA GLN A 389 14.88 -11.78 -20.64
C GLN A 389 13.57 -11.15 -20.19
N MET A 390 12.46 -11.58 -20.79
CA MET A 390 11.12 -11.20 -20.34
C MET A 390 10.31 -12.44 -20.06
N VAL A 391 9.59 -12.44 -18.97
CA VAL A 391 8.60 -13.46 -18.61
C VAL A 391 7.23 -12.82 -18.73
N PHE A 392 6.41 -13.37 -19.62
CA PHE A 392 5.02 -12.98 -19.77
C PHE A 392 4.12 -14.06 -19.21
N ILE A 393 3.30 -13.71 -18.23
CA ILE A 393 2.39 -14.62 -17.56
C ILE A 393 0.97 -14.24 -17.94
N ASN A 394 0.21 -15.20 -18.52
CA ASN A 394 -1.18 -14.95 -18.90
C ASN A 394 -1.92 -16.28 -19.13
N ALA A 395 -3.20 -16.21 -19.41
CA ALA A 395 -4.05 -17.38 -19.64
C ALA A 395 -5.00 -17.16 -20.81
N ASP A 396 -5.53 -18.28 -21.34
CA ASP A 396 -6.68 -18.25 -22.23
C ASP A 396 -7.94 -17.83 -21.45
N TRP A 397 -8.94 -17.36 -22.17
CA TRP A 397 -10.24 -17.00 -21.61
C TRP A 397 -11.37 -17.73 -22.33
N ARG A 398 -12.40 -18.11 -21.59
CA ARG A 398 -13.63 -18.69 -22.13
C ARG A 398 -14.86 -18.05 -21.54
N ASP A 399 -15.77 -17.63 -22.41
CA ASP A 399 -17.05 -17.10 -22.01
C ASP A 399 -18.05 -18.24 -21.83
N PHE A 400 -18.23 -18.69 -20.59
CA PHE A 400 -19.17 -19.75 -20.26
C PHE A 400 -20.64 -19.36 -20.41
N GLN A 401 -20.97 -18.09 -20.35
CA GLN A 401 -22.36 -17.63 -20.46
C GLN A 401 -22.84 -17.67 -21.90
N ASN A 402 -22.00 -17.21 -22.82
CA ASN A 402 -22.30 -17.07 -24.24
C ASN A 402 -21.75 -18.24 -25.10
N THR A 403 -21.02 -19.19 -24.51
CA THR A 403 -20.52 -20.36 -25.25
C THR A 403 -21.64 -21.37 -25.43
N PRO A 404 -21.98 -21.76 -26.69
CA PRO A 404 -22.98 -22.77 -26.95
C PRO A 404 -22.57 -24.13 -26.45
N ALA A 405 -23.54 -25.04 -26.33
CA ALA A 405 -23.29 -26.44 -25.99
C ALA A 405 -22.32 -27.09 -26.98
N LYS A 406 -21.59 -28.11 -26.51
CA LYS A 406 -20.54 -28.81 -27.25
C LYS A 406 -19.32 -28.01 -27.63
N ASN A 407 -19.06 -26.95 -26.85
CA ASN A 407 -17.85 -26.15 -27.00
C ASN A 407 -17.68 -25.50 -28.37
N GLU A 408 -18.80 -25.32 -29.09
CA GLU A 408 -18.79 -24.65 -30.36
C GLU A 408 -18.44 -23.16 -30.19
N THR A 409 -17.44 -22.87 -30.60
CA THR A 409 -16.46 -21.88 -30.98
C THR A 409 -16.85 -20.41 -31.11
N ARG A 410 -17.76 -19.84 -30.40
CA ARG A 410 -18.08 -18.43 -30.69
C ARG A 410 -17.26 -17.41 -29.94
N VAL A 411 -16.82 -17.69 -28.75
CA VAL A 411 -16.18 -16.68 -27.91
C VAL A 411 -14.97 -17.26 -27.20
N ASN A 412 -14.37 -18.18 -27.85
CA ASN A 412 -13.13 -18.68 -27.35
C ASN A 412 -12.00 -17.81 -27.71
N SER A 413 -11.22 -17.63 -26.75
CA SER A 413 -9.97 -17.01 -26.98
C SER A 413 -8.91 -18.01 -26.62
N ILE A 414 -8.45 -18.73 -27.62
CA ILE A 414 -7.13 -19.36 -27.58
C ILE A 414 -6.16 -18.22 -27.75
N LEU A 415 -5.95 -17.48 -26.67
CA LEU A 415 -5.18 -16.24 -26.68
C LEU A 415 -3.69 -16.50 -26.81
N ILE A 416 -3.22 -17.71 -26.49
CA ILE A 416 -1.80 -18.05 -26.62
C ILE A 416 -1.26 -17.79 -28.04
N ASN A 417 -2.04 -18.08 -29.06
CA ASN A 417 -1.62 -17.84 -30.44
C ASN A 417 -1.49 -16.34 -30.74
N ASP A 418 -2.44 -15.53 -30.24
CA ASP A 418 -2.38 -14.08 -30.38
C ASP A 418 -1.18 -13.52 -29.60
N TYR A 419 -0.92 -14.05 -28.39
CA TYR A 419 0.23 -13.62 -27.57
C TYR A 419 1.56 -13.91 -28.27
N LEU A 420 1.79 -15.12 -28.75
CA LEU A 420 3.02 -15.48 -29.46
C LEU A 420 3.20 -14.65 -30.73
N TRP A 421 2.11 -14.39 -31.47
CA TRP A 421 2.18 -13.55 -32.66
C TRP A 421 2.58 -12.11 -32.34
N ILE A 422 1.93 -11.44 -31.37
CA ILE A 422 2.25 -10.04 -31.00
C ILE A 422 3.64 -9.91 -30.37
N LEU A 423 4.09 -10.89 -29.57
CA LEU A 423 5.43 -10.94 -29.01
C LEU A 423 6.48 -10.96 -30.11
N ASN A 424 6.29 -11.85 -31.10
CA ASN A 424 7.18 -12.00 -32.24
C ASN A 424 7.26 -10.70 -33.07
N GLN A 425 6.11 -10.07 -33.32
CA GLN A 425 6.02 -8.77 -34.02
C GLN A 425 6.66 -7.63 -33.22
N SER A 426 6.78 -7.75 -31.92
CA SER A 426 7.37 -6.74 -31.03
C SER A 426 8.87 -6.97 -30.78
N GLY A 427 9.50 -7.92 -31.49
CA GLY A 427 10.95 -8.20 -31.40
C GLY A 427 11.36 -9.19 -30.32
N TRP A 428 10.40 -9.88 -29.70
CA TRP A 428 10.67 -10.93 -28.73
C TRP A 428 10.58 -12.31 -29.39
N GLN A 429 11.39 -13.25 -28.90
CA GLN A 429 11.38 -14.64 -29.30
C GLN A 429 11.20 -15.52 -28.08
N GLU A 430 10.22 -16.39 -28.12
CA GLU A 430 9.99 -17.41 -27.10
C GLU A 430 11.16 -18.40 -27.03
N THR A 431 11.55 -18.76 -25.80
CA THR A 431 12.55 -19.80 -25.54
C THR A 431 11.95 -20.99 -24.79
N HIS A 432 11.02 -20.72 -23.85
CA HIS A 432 10.33 -21.74 -23.08
C HIS A 432 8.87 -21.33 -22.86
N ILE A 433 8.00 -22.30 -22.73
CA ILE A 433 6.60 -22.11 -22.32
C ILE A 433 6.29 -23.15 -21.24
N PHE A 434 6.02 -22.68 -20.02
CA PHE A 434 5.61 -23.52 -18.92
C PHE A 434 4.11 -23.44 -18.70
N GLN A 435 3.52 -24.53 -18.23
CA GLN A 435 2.14 -24.59 -17.80
C GLN A 435 2.07 -24.43 -16.28
N ALA A 436 1.33 -23.43 -15.79
CA ALA A 436 1.16 -23.20 -14.37
C ALA A 436 -0.33 -23.17 -13.99
N PRO A 437 -0.85 -24.20 -13.33
CA PRO A 437 -2.22 -24.21 -12.84
C PRO A 437 -2.50 -23.03 -11.92
N LEU A 438 -3.72 -22.50 -12.00
CA LEU A 438 -4.19 -21.40 -11.16
C LEU A 438 -4.44 -21.93 -9.75
N SER A 439 -3.65 -21.48 -8.79
CA SER A 439 -3.64 -21.97 -7.41
C SER A 439 -4.97 -21.76 -6.67
N SER A 440 -5.70 -20.70 -6.99
CA SER A 440 -6.94 -20.31 -6.33
C SER A 440 -8.22 -20.65 -7.10
N GLU A 441 -8.13 -21.11 -8.35
CA GLU A 441 -9.33 -21.41 -9.15
C GLU A 441 -9.82 -22.83 -8.93
N ARG A 442 -10.76 -22.93 -8.03
CA ARG A 442 -11.65 -24.09 -7.93
C ARG A 442 -13.02 -23.69 -8.45
N PHE A 443 -13.45 -24.30 -9.54
CA PHE A 443 -14.82 -24.10 -9.99
C PHE A 443 -15.80 -24.54 -8.91
N LYS A 444 -16.76 -23.68 -8.57
CA LYS A 444 -17.85 -24.04 -7.66
C LYS A 444 -18.67 -25.20 -8.27
N ALA A 445 -19.26 -26.04 -7.43
CA ALA A 445 -20.00 -27.22 -7.87
C ALA A 445 -21.09 -26.93 -8.90
N ASN A 446 -21.80 -25.81 -8.75
CA ASN A 446 -22.83 -25.35 -9.72
C ASN A 446 -22.22 -24.99 -11.07
N VAL A 447 -21.04 -24.39 -11.10
CA VAL A 447 -20.31 -24.06 -12.34
C VAL A 447 -19.84 -25.35 -13.02
N VAL A 448 -19.26 -26.27 -12.26
CA VAL A 448 -18.84 -27.60 -12.77
C VAL A 448 -20.04 -28.34 -13.38
N SER A 449 -21.18 -28.38 -12.69
CA SER A 449 -22.41 -29.02 -13.21
C SER A 449 -22.89 -28.37 -14.50
N ALA A 450 -22.88 -27.05 -14.59
CA ALA A 450 -23.24 -26.33 -15.80
C ALA A 450 -22.27 -26.63 -16.96
N MET A 451 -20.98 -26.66 -16.69
CA MET A 451 -19.95 -27.02 -17.67
C MET A 451 -20.14 -28.45 -18.20
N GLN A 452 -20.40 -29.42 -17.30
CA GLN A 452 -20.67 -30.79 -17.67
C GLN A 452 -21.90 -30.92 -18.57
N LYS A 453 -23.01 -30.27 -18.19
CA LYS A 453 -24.24 -30.23 -18.99
C LYS A 453 -24.02 -29.63 -20.37
N LYS A 454 -23.26 -28.55 -20.46
CA LYS A 454 -22.93 -27.87 -21.72
C LYS A 454 -21.76 -28.50 -22.48
N LYS A 455 -21.09 -29.50 -21.90
CA LYS A 455 -19.88 -30.15 -22.46
C LYS A 455 -18.77 -29.13 -22.78
N ILE A 456 -18.51 -28.22 -21.84
CA ILE A 456 -17.50 -27.14 -21.95
C ILE A 456 -16.29 -27.50 -21.09
N ILE A 457 -15.10 -27.27 -21.63
CA ILE A 457 -13.82 -27.41 -20.89
C ILE A 457 -13.40 -26.01 -20.40
N GLY A 458 -13.16 -25.90 -19.09
CA GLY A 458 -12.67 -24.68 -18.46
C GLY A 458 -11.17 -24.48 -18.62
N VAL A 459 -10.73 -23.24 -18.44
CA VAL A 459 -9.30 -22.86 -18.39
C VAL A 459 -8.87 -22.80 -16.92
N THR A 460 -7.96 -23.68 -16.51
CA THR A 460 -7.45 -23.79 -15.13
C THR A 460 -5.96 -23.53 -15.02
N SER A 461 -5.27 -23.29 -16.12
CA SER A 461 -3.84 -23.02 -16.14
C SER A 461 -3.53 -21.70 -16.80
N ARG A 462 -2.36 -21.18 -16.48
CA ARG A 462 -1.73 -20.02 -17.13
C ARG A 462 -0.48 -20.49 -17.87
N TYR A 463 -0.09 -19.71 -18.84
CA TYR A 463 1.19 -19.83 -19.53
C TYR A 463 2.22 -18.94 -18.84
N VAL A 464 3.42 -19.46 -18.65
CA VAL A 464 4.61 -18.69 -18.25
C VAL A 464 5.55 -18.75 -19.45
N ILE A 465 5.60 -17.68 -20.22
CA ILE A 465 6.33 -17.62 -21.50
C ILE A 465 7.63 -16.87 -21.27
N ILE A 466 8.74 -17.55 -21.50
CA ILE A 466 10.07 -16.98 -21.38
C ILE A 466 10.55 -16.50 -22.76
N LEU A 467 11.05 -15.30 -22.78
CA LEU A 467 11.34 -14.56 -24.00
C LEU A 467 12.75 -13.97 -23.93
N LYS A 468 13.43 -13.99 -25.04
CA LYS A 468 14.68 -13.27 -25.27
C LYS A 468 14.45 -12.17 -26.33
N LYS A 469 15.27 -11.13 -26.27
CA LYS A 469 15.31 -10.10 -27.30
C LYS A 469 15.91 -10.66 -28.58
N LYS A 470 15.26 -10.43 -29.75
CA LYS A 470 15.77 -10.78 -31.06
C LYS A 470 16.98 -9.93 -31.44
#